data_0352d90ed9101e2cd7105c5df22ff56c
#
_entry.id   0352d90ed9101e2cd7105c5df22ff56c
#
_cell.length_a   1.000
_cell.length_b   1.000
_cell.length_c   1.000
_cell.angle_alpha   90.00
_cell.angle_beta   90.00
_cell.angle_gamma   90.00
#
_symmetry.space_group_name_H-M   'P 1'
#
loop_
_entity.id
_entity.type
_entity.pdbx_description
1 polymer ?
#
loop_
_entity_poly.entity_id
_entity_poly.type
_entity_poly.pdbx_seq_one_letter_code
_entity_poly.pdbx_strand_id
1 'polypeptide(L)'
;IAIGQGAITGATADMGADLGSDTATNQGGVDSISIGTLSNARGNDAIAIGHNAEVQNVPIDGSGTVASKGSLAIGSDAKVYGASYSLALGAGATIAADNLNGNTTNEAIAIGYNAKVNNNATHAIVIGSNANADKADAIAIGYKAFSEKNSMALGNNAKASEDSLAIGFGATSSAPNAQAFGNGAVATSGGDISIGNLAGVGSDAKRANVDGSLIAIGVAAGQNVVGTANVAIGDKAGSNVHSNYNVSIGSEAGQGFKTEQTLDNPQNGYNVSIGYKANNFSEISGTDTTQYAIAIGANATSYSNSTAIGRAALSNGQYAMAFGDNAHAYDTGSIAFGYNSVAKNGNVAIGSGSDAQAIVSGTGYLTQQIAPSSYVSVGTSENLRRISNVADGSLDSDAVTVRQLKTAMSQIPSGGTSSGDVTKNYVDQQISNLNSSIEALSKKYFSVSSNENTSTGNKSNDGTSPDNKNAMAIGPGTAAQADDALAIGNNTKSTGAGSIAIGSEGPIKSTDPGDSTHLTEAKGERSVSIGSGSIAQTDHSIAIGTRATNYNQVNENNESSNQGNHSIAIGYY
;
A
#
# COMPACT_ATOMS: atom_id res chain seq x y z
N ILE A 1 -12.86 56.87 11.96
CA ILE A 1 -14.30 56.97 12.34
C ILE A 1 -14.48 56.18 13.62
N ALA A 2 -15.00 56.83 14.71
CA ALA A 2 -15.35 56.16 15.96
C ALA A 2 -16.85 56.38 16.24
N ILE A 3 -17.60 55.30 16.42
CA ILE A 3 -19.05 55.34 16.69
C ILE A 3 -19.39 54.38 17.83
N GLY A 4 -19.86 54.86 18.96
CA GLY A 4 -20.25 54.08 20.14
C GLY A 4 -19.66 54.62 21.44
N GLN A 5 -20.22 54.22 22.59
CA GLN A 5 -19.70 54.62 23.88
C GLN A 5 -18.33 54.01 24.12
N GLY A 6 -17.30 54.82 24.36
CA GLY A 6 -15.92 54.34 24.53
C GLY A 6 -15.24 53.79 23.27
N ALA A 7 -15.79 54.03 22.05
CA ALA A 7 -15.16 53.68 20.79
C ALA A 7 -13.89 54.53 20.56
N ILE A 8 -12.76 53.91 20.20
CA ILE A 8 -11.47 54.55 20.05
C ILE A 8 -10.86 54.27 18.68
N THR A 9 -10.43 55.32 17.98
CA THR A 9 -9.56 55.22 16.81
C THR A 9 -8.30 56.06 17.05
N GLY A 10 -7.15 55.48 16.79
CA GLY A 10 -5.89 56.19 16.98
C GLY A 10 -5.35 56.15 18.42
N ALA A 11 -4.13 56.67 18.63
CA ALA A 11 -3.57 56.84 19.97
C ALA A 11 -4.18 58.08 20.60
N THR A 12 -4.97 57.92 21.64
CA THR A 12 -5.25 59.07 22.53
C THR A 12 -4.12 59.10 23.55
N ALA A 13 -3.36 60.16 23.52
CA ALA A 13 -2.32 60.45 24.51
C ALA A 13 -2.90 60.80 25.90
N ASP A 14 -4.20 60.67 26.13
CA ASP A 14 -4.85 61.10 27.36
C ASP A 14 -5.98 60.15 27.78
N MET A 15 -5.65 59.02 28.33
CA MET A 15 -6.41 58.39 29.39
C MET A 15 -5.41 58.08 30.50
N GLY A 16 -5.25 59.05 31.41
CA GLY A 16 -4.44 58.90 32.60
C GLY A 16 -4.82 57.69 33.43
N ALA A 17 -4.13 56.64 33.24
CA ALA A 17 -3.91 55.53 34.15
C ALA A 17 -2.75 54.71 33.63
N ASP A 18 -1.57 55.01 34.13
CA ASP A 18 -0.49 54.08 34.43
C ASP A 18 -0.09 53.08 33.34
N LEU A 19 0.18 53.54 32.13
CA LEU A 19 1.07 52.86 31.21
C LEU A 19 2.40 53.60 31.30
N GLY A 20 3.37 53.02 31.96
CA GLY A 20 4.68 53.56 32.25
C GLY A 20 5.23 54.34 31.08
N SER A 21 5.90 55.45 31.40
CA SER A 21 6.49 56.42 30.48
C SER A 21 7.17 55.75 29.29
N ASP A 22 6.48 55.64 28.17
CA ASP A 22 7.09 55.27 26.92
C ASP A 22 6.89 56.38 25.90
N THR A 23 7.93 57.15 25.72
CA THR A 23 8.08 58.25 24.76
C THR A 23 8.25 57.73 23.33
N ALA A 24 7.78 56.55 23.02
CA ALA A 24 7.93 55.96 21.70
C ALA A 24 6.61 56.05 20.92
N THR A 25 6.49 57.06 20.07
CA THR A 25 5.78 57.04 18.77
C THR A 25 4.58 56.06 18.67
N ASN A 26 3.61 56.20 19.57
CA ASN A 26 2.29 55.62 19.37
C ASN A 26 1.57 56.40 18.28
N GLN A 27 1.92 56.17 17.04
CA GLN A 27 1.16 56.69 15.90
C GLN A 27 -0.16 55.92 15.90
N GLY A 28 -1.19 56.59 16.39
CA GLY A 28 -2.52 56.09 16.31
C GLY A 28 -2.95 55.82 14.89
N GLY A 29 -3.77 54.82 14.69
CA GLY A 29 -4.22 54.36 13.38
C GLY A 29 -4.73 55.48 12.48
N VAL A 30 -3.98 55.74 11.42
CA VAL A 30 -4.40 56.59 10.31
C VAL A 30 -5.46 55.81 9.53
N ASP A 31 -6.55 56.48 9.11
CA ASP A 31 -7.65 55.91 8.30
C ASP A 31 -8.37 54.70 8.93
N SER A 32 -8.43 54.63 10.26
CA SER A 32 -9.08 53.53 10.98
C SER A 32 -10.61 53.78 11.24
N ILE A 33 -11.35 52.66 11.42
CA ILE A 33 -12.79 52.66 11.69
C ILE A 33 -13.07 51.86 12.97
N SER A 34 -13.76 52.45 13.93
CA SER A 34 -14.19 51.80 15.17
C SER A 34 -15.68 51.99 15.38
N ILE A 35 -16.46 50.92 15.39
CA ILE A 35 -17.93 50.96 15.54
C ILE A 35 -18.38 49.95 16.60
N GLY A 36 -18.92 50.43 17.69
CA GLY A 36 -19.44 49.62 18.79
C GLY A 36 -19.01 50.13 20.16
N THR A 37 -19.71 49.73 21.22
CA THR A 37 -19.35 50.06 22.60
C THR A 37 -17.98 49.43 22.93
N LEU A 38 -17.05 50.23 23.43
CA LEU A 38 -15.67 49.83 23.77
C LEU A 38 -14.83 49.30 22.59
N SER A 39 -15.28 49.51 21.36
CA SER A 39 -14.49 49.11 20.19
C SER A 39 -13.20 49.93 20.07
N ASN A 40 -12.10 49.33 19.61
CA ASN A 40 -10.79 49.94 19.59
C ASN A 40 -10.00 49.58 18.32
N ALA A 41 -9.74 50.59 17.45
CA ALA A 41 -8.98 50.43 16.23
C ALA A 41 -7.71 51.28 16.26
N ARG A 42 -6.58 50.75 16.68
CA ARG A 42 -5.28 51.42 16.84
C ARG A 42 -4.28 51.16 15.73
N GLY A 43 -4.47 50.16 14.88
CA GLY A 43 -3.66 49.94 13.70
C GLY A 43 -3.96 50.93 12.59
N ASN A 44 -2.97 51.26 11.71
CA ASN A 44 -3.23 52.04 10.50
C ASN A 44 -4.13 51.21 9.56
N ASP A 45 -5.07 51.86 8.89
CA ASP A 45 -6.04 51.21 7.99
C ASP A 45 -6.87 50.11 8.69
N ALA A 46 -6.99 50.13 10.02
CA ALA A 46 -7.64 49.11 10.81
C ALA A 46 -9.14 49.32 10.93
N ILE A 47 -9.90 48.23 11.03
CA ILE A 47 -11.36 48.27 11.24
C ILE A 47 -11.71 47.41 12.46
N ALA A 48 -12.37 47.97 13.46
CA ALA A 48 -12.94 47.29 14.62
C ALA A 48 -14.45 47.52 14.70
N ILE A 49 -15.26 46.48 14.52
CA ILE A 49 -16.73 46.59 14.53
C ILE A 49 -17.32 45.55 15.50
N GLY A 50 -17.99 46.03 16.55
CA GLY A 50 -18.63 45.17 17.56
C GLY A 50 -18.36 45.67 18.99
N HIS A 51 -19.14 45.15 19.95
CA HIS A 51 -18.87 45.40 21.37
C HIS A 51 -17.48 44.86 21.71
N ASN A 52 -16.61 45.71 22.28
CA ASN A 52 -15.24 45.33 22.69
C ASN A 52 -14.39 44.69 21.54
N ALA A 53 -14.68 45.05 20.28
CA ALA A 53 -13.86 44.63 19.15
C ALA A 53 -12.53 45.40 19.14
N GLU A 54 -11.41 44.74 18.97
CA GLU A 54 -10.11 45.37 19.14
C GLU A 54 -9.13 45.05 17.99
N VAL A 55 -8.50 46.07 17.42
CA VAL A 55 -7.31 45.97 16.59
C VAL A 55 -6.21 46.79 17.25
N GLN A 56 -5.21 46.14 17.83
CA GLN A 56 -4.20 46.83 18.63
C GLN A 56 -2.78 46.48 18.17
N ASN A 57 -1.92 47.50 18.15
CA ASN A 57 -0.48 47.29 18.09
C ASN A 57 0.01 46.74 19.43
N VAL A 58 1.01 45.89 19.37
CA VAL A 58 1.54 45.24 20.57
C VAL A 58 2.97 45.76 20.86
N PRO A 59 3.25 46.32 22.05
CA PRO A 59 4.57 46.76 22.43
C PRO A 59 5.57 45.57 22.48
N ILE A 60 6.77 45.78 21.99
CA ILE A 60 7.90 44.86 22.13
C ILE A 60 8.73 45.32 23.32
N ASP A 61 9.15 44.36 24.17
CA ASP A 61 10.00 44.64 25.32
C ASP A 61 11.35 45.23 24.84
N GLY A 62 11.57 46.53 25.10
CA GLY A 62 12.83 47.21 24.90
C GLY A 62 12.95 48.26 23.80
N SER A 63 12.14 48.29 22.75
CA SER A 63 11.99 49.43 21.82
C SER A 63 11.24 49.06 20.53
N GLY A 64 9.97 49.18 20.50
CA GLY A 64 9.19 49.01 19.27
C GLY A 64 7.77 48.54 19.49
N THR A 65 7.00 48.46 18.43
CA THR A 65 5.64 47.89 18.46
C THR A 65 5.47 46.96 17.27
N VAL A 66 4.86 45.80 17.48
CA VAL A 66 4.32 44.98 16.36
C VAL A 66 3.00 45.64 15.91
N ALA A 67 2.96 46.04 14.67
CA ALA A 67 1.82 46.77 14.10
C ALA A 67 0.70 45.82 13.68
N SER A 68 -0.55 46.30 13.77
CA SER A 68 -1.74 45.65 13.24
C SER A 68 -2.30 46.42 12.03
N LYS A 69 -1.46 46.71 11.06
CA LYS A 69 -1.82 47.50 9.88
C LYS A 69 -2.80 46.77 8.96
N GLY A 70 -3.80 47.45 8.42
CA GLY A 70 -4.74 46.88 7.44
C GLY A 70 -5.56 45.70 7.95
N SER A 71 -5.74 45.61 9.27
CA SER A 71 -6.39 44.44 9.88
C SER A 71 -7.85 44.75 10.30
N LEU A 72 -8.67 43.72 10.32
CA LEU A 72 -10.09 43.77 10.60
C LEU A 72 -10.45 42.90 11.80
N ALA A 73 -11.17 43.47 12.79
CA ALA A 73 -11.82 42.74 13.89
C ALA A 73 -13.32 43.04 13.87
N ILE A 74 -14.14 42.06 13.52
CA ILE A 74 -15.59 42.21 13.36
C ILE A 74 -16.32 41.15 14.19
N GLY A 75 -17.04 41.60 15.20
CA GLY A 75 -17.80 40.77 16.14
C GLY A 75 -17.60 41.22 17.59
N SER A 76 -18.49 40.80 18.50
CA SER A 76 -18.29 41.06 19.93
C SER A 76 -17.02 40.37 20.41
N ASP A 77 -16.17 41.09 21.13
CA ASP A 77 -14.87 40.58 21.62
C ASP A 77 -13.93 40.02 20.53
N ALA A 78 -14.13 40.41 19.26
CA ALA A 78 -13.19 40.05 18.19
C ALA A 78 -11.88 40.83 18.36
N LYS A 79 -10.72 40.16 18.21
CA LYS A 79 -9.42 40.72 18.56
C LYS A 79 -8.33 40.43 17.53
N VAL A 80 -7.59 41.50 17.15
CA VAL A 80 -6.36 41.37 16.36
C VAL A 80 -5.25 42.14 17.08
N TYR A 81 -4.25 41.43 17.56
CA TYR A 81 -3.11 41.98 18.30
C TYR A 81 -1.79 41.73 17.60
N GLY A 82 -1.04 42.81 17.25
CA GLY A 82 0.27 42.70 16.64
C GLY A 82 0.31 41.93 15.34
N ALA A 83 -0.78 41.95 14.56
CA ALA A 83 -0.93 41.17 13.34
C ALA A 83 -1.39 42.03 12.18
N SER A 84 -0.55 42.32 11.20
CA SER A 84 -0.91 43.12 10.03
C SER A 84 -1.61 42.28 8.96
N TYR A 85 -2.49 42.93 8.19
CA TYR A 85 -3.24 42.35 7.06
C TYR A 85 -4.07 41.12 7.45
N SER A 86 -4.62 41.13 8.66
CA SER A 86 -5.27 39.96 9.26
C SER A 86 -6.76 40.21 9.47
N LEU A 87 -7.57 39.16 9.44
CA LEU A 87 -9.02 39.20 9.57
C LEU A 87 -9.52 38.33 10.73
N ALA A 88 -10.07 38.92 11.77
CA ALA A 88 -10.86 38.27 12.83
C ALA A 88 -12.33 38.55 12.63
N LEU A 89 -13.14 37.55 12.26
CA LEU A 89 -14.57 37.70 12.01
C LEU A 89 -15.39 36.70 12.84
N GLY A 90 -16.14 37.17 13.81
CA GLY A 90 -16.97 36.37 14.69
C GLY A 90 -16.84 36.79 16.16
N ALA A 91 -17.81 36.46 16.98
CA ALA A 91 -17.72 36.75 18.40
C ALA A 91 -16.55 35.97 19.04
N GLY A 92 -15.65 36.66 19.73
CA GLY A 92 -14.48 36.10 20.36
C GLY A 92 -13.40 35.63 19.38
N ALA A 93 -13.53 35.84 18.06
CA ALA A 93 -12.49 35.51 17.09
C ALA A 93 -11.19 36.27 17.43
N THR A 94 -10.07 35.57 17.50
CA THR A 94 -8.81 36.15 18.01
C THR A 94 -7.62 35.82 17.13
N ILE A 95 -6.85 36.83 16.77
CA ILE A 95 -5.50 36.71 16.17
C ILE A 95 -4.55 37.41 17.11
N ALA A 96 -3.56 36.66 17.64
CA ALA A 96 -2.65 37.18 18.65
C ALA A 96 -1.19 37.05 18.18
N ALA A 97 -0.40 38.07 18.41
CA ALA A 97 1.07 38.02 18.36
C ALA A 97 1.64 38.07 19.78
N ASP A 98 2.80 37.43 19.97
CA ASP A 98 3.50 37.45 21.25
C ASP A 98 4.48 38.63 21.32
N ASN A 99 4.45 39.36 22.43
CA ASN A 99 5.27 40.55 22.65
C ASN A 99 6.72 40.23 23.00
N LEU A 100 7.04 39.00 23.40
CA LEU A 100 8.31 38.73 24.08
C LEU A 100 9.51 38.53 23.13
N ASN A 101 9.30 38.28 21.82
CA ASN A 101 10.38 37.97 20.89
C ASN A 101 10.28 38.62 19.51
N GLY A 102 9.46 39.67 19.34
CA GLY A 102 9.25 40.30 18.02
C GLY A 102 8.57 39.44 16.97
N ASN A 103 7.91 38.38 17.42
CA ASN A 103 7.22 37.42 16.58
C ASN A 103 5.90 38.00 16.05
N THR A 104 5.72 37.96 14.74
CA THR A 104 4.52 38.50 14.06
C THR A 104 3.56 37.39 13.66
N THR A 105 2.26 37.68 13.71
CA THR A 105 1.19 36.82 13.19
C THR A 105 0.48 37.58 12.07
N ASN A 106 1.17 37.79 10.94
CA ASN A 106 0.63 38.57 9.83
C ASN A 106 -0.15 37.69 8.84
N GLU A 107 -1.01 38.35 8.04
CA GLU A 107 -1.71 37.73 6.92
C GLU A 107 -2.55 36.52 7.35
N ALA A 108 -3.10 36.57 8.58
CA ALA A 108 -3.87 35.50 9.17
C ALA A 108 -5.38 35.75 9.09
N ILE A 109 -6.16 34.67 9.04
CA ILE A 109 -7.62 34.70 8.97
C ILE A 109 -8.18 33.87 10.12
N ALA A 110 -9.09 34.46 10.94
CA ALA A 110 -9.86 33.78 11.98
C ALA A 110 -11.35 34.09 11.79
N ILE A 111 -12.12 33.11 11.32
CA ILE A 111 -13.57 33.26 11.06
C ILE A 111 -14.36 32.25 11.89
N GLY A 112 -15.21 32.72 12.78
CA GLY A 112 -16.10 31.90 13.60
C GLY A 112 -16.12 32.28 15.07
N TYR A 113 -17.07 31.75 15.82
CA TYR A 113 -17.17 31.95 17.26
C TYR A 113 -15.92 31.35 17.95
N ASN A 114 -15.18 32.19 18.70
CA ASN A 114 -13.92 31.81 19.35
C ASN A 114 -12.89 31.16 18.40
N ALA A 115 -12.90 31.45 17.11
CA ALA A 115 -11.87 31.06 16.19
C ALA A 115 -10.54 31.71 16.62
N LYS A 116 -9.44 30.93 16.66
CA LYS A 116 -8.21 31.41 17.26
C LYS A 116 -6.98 31.15 16.37
N VAL A 117 -6.23 32.18 16.09
CA VAL A 117 -4.87 32.12 15.54
C VAL A 117 -3.91 32.49 16.67
N ASN A 118 -3.02 31.57 17.03
CA ASN A 118 -2.05 31.75 18.10
C ASN A 118 -0.85 32.61 17.66
N ASN A 119 0.03 32.89 18.61
CA ASN A 119 1.24 33.63 18.37
C ASN A 119 2.17 32.90 17.37
N ASN A 120 2.85 33.65 16.50
CA ASN A 120 3.74 33.11 15.44
C ASN A 120 3.04 32.27 14.35
N ALA A 121 1.74 32.42 14.21
CA ALA A 121 0.97 31.71 13.20
C ALA A 121 0.71 32.60 11.96
N THR A 122 1.78 33.13 11.36
CA THR A 122 1.72 33.91 10.11
C THR A 122 1.13 33.06 8.98
N HIS A 123 0.32 33.66 8.10
CA HIS A 123 -0.44 33.03 6.99
C HIS A 123 -1.45 31.96 7.44
N ALA A 124 -1.75 31.87 8.74
CA ALA A 124 -2.70 30.87 9.22
C ALA A 124 -4.15 31.17 8.81
N ILE A 125 -4.88 30.13 8.47
CA ILE A 125 -6.31 30.21 8.12
C ILE A 125 -7.11 29.38 9.11
N VAL A 126 -7.98 30.04 9.88
CA VAL A 126 -8.89 29.41 10.84
C VAL A 126 -10.32 29.74 10.47
N ILE A 127 -11.11 28.72 10.16
CA ILE A 127 -12.56 28.89 9.85
C ILE A 127 -13.37 27.86 10.63
N GLY A 128 -14.14 28.32 11.59
CA GLY A 128 -14.99 27.44 12.38
C GLY A 128 -15.08 27.85 13.86
N SER A 129 -16.15 27.47 14.51
CA SER A 129 -16.32 27.73 15.94
C SER A 129 -15.28 26.94 16.75
N ASN A 130 -14.56 27.64 17.63
CA ASN A 130 -13.47 27.10 18.46
C ASN A 130 -12.33 26.42 17.66
N ALA A 131 -12.20 26.69 16.37
CA ALA A 131 -11.06 26.23 15.59
C ALA A 131 -9.78 26.99 16.01
N ASN A 132 -8.63 26.35 15.91
CA ASN A 132 -7.35 26.89 16.38
C ASN A 132 -6.19 26.57 15.45
N ALA A 133 -5.42 27.56 15.05
CA ALA A 133 -4.10 27.43 14.42
C ALA A 133 -3.01 27.84 15.40
N ASP A 134 -2.04 26.93 15.63
CA ASP A 134 -1.02 27.13 16.66
C ASP A 134 0.27 27.79 16.13
N LYS A 135 0.61 27.58 14.87
CA LYS A 135 1.87 28.02 14.24
C LYS A 135 1.66 28.53 12.81
N ALA A 136 2.77 29.02 12.19
CA ALA A 136 2.78 29.55 10.84
C ALA A 136 2.30 28.52 9.79
N ASP A 137 1.66 29.04 8.73
CA ASP A 137 1.17 28.29 7.57
C ASP A 137 0.17 27.18 7.94
N ALA A 138 -0.48 27.32 9.11
CA ALA A 138 -1.48 26.37 9.61
C ALA A 138 -2.87 26.65 9.04
N ILE A 139 -3.59 25.62 8.61
CA ILE A 139 -4.98 25.72 8.13
C ILE A 139 -5.88 24.86 9.02
N ALA A 140 -6.81 25.50 9.77
CA ALA A 140 -7.77 24.83 10.63
C ALA A 140 -9.21 25.20 10.21
N ILE A 141 -9.91 24.29 9.54
CA ILE A 141 -11.27 24.53 9.04
C ILE A 141 -12.24 23.48 9.61
N GLY A 142 -13.20 23.91 10.43
CA GLY A 142 -14.20 23.08 11.07
C GLY A 142 -14.39 23.41 12.55
N TYR A 143 -15.46 22.92 13.14
CA TYR A 143 -15.70 23.06 14.58
C TYR A 143 -14.59 22.38 15.38
N LYS A 144 -13.88 23.11 16.25
CA LYS A 144 -12.75 22.62 17.03
C LYS A 144 -11.61 21.99 16.21
N ALA A 145 -11.48 22.34 14.94
CA ALA A 145 -10.31 21.94 14.16
C ALA A 145 -9.04 22.54 14.78
N PHE A 146 -7.96 21.76 14.80
CA PHE A 146 -6.66 22.18 15.36
C PHE A 146 -5.52 21.86 14.37
N SER A 147 -4.67 22.86 14.10
CA SER A 147 -3.57 22.74 13.15
C SER A 147 -2.30 23.38 13.71
N GLU A 148 -1.18 22.66 13.61
CA GLU A 148 0.14 23.17 13.93
C GLU A 148 0.86 23.72 12.69
N LYS A 149 2.18 23.97 12.75
CA LYS A 149 2.96 24.57 11.66
C LYS A 149 2.91 23.75 10.37
N ASN A 150 2.76 24.43 9.21
CA ASN A 150 2.71 23.85 7.87
C ASN A 150 1.67 22.73 7.72
N SER A 151 0.64 22.70 8.53
CA SER A 151 -0.33 21.61 8.55
C SER A 151 -1.72 22.03 8.17
N MET A 152 -2.58 21.07 7.82
CA MET A 152 -3.97 21.32 7.49
C MET A 152 -4.90 20.38 8.25
N ALA A 153 -5.80 20.95 9.03
CA ALA A 153 -6.91 20.26 9.68
C ALA A 153 -8.25 20.70 9.07
N LEU A 154 -8.87 19.84 8.29
CA LEU A 154 -10.14 20.11 7.63
C LEU A 154 -11.21 19.14 8.10
N GLY A 155 -12.11 19.60 8.94
CA GLY A 155 -13.23 18.82 9.47
C GLY A 155 -13.52 19.15 10.93
N ASN A 156 -14.71 18.74 11.38
CA ASN A 156 -15.11 18.88 12.78
C ASN A 156 -14.19 18.01 13.66
N ASN A 157 -13.57 18.60 14.68
CA ASN A 157 -12.57 17.99 15.57
C ASN A 157 -11.34 17.39 14.83
N ALA A 158 -11.05 17.78 13.59
CA ALA A 158 -9.83 17.37 12.91
C ALA A 158 -8.59 17.94 13.62
N LYS A 159 -7.51 17.16 13.72
CA LYS A 159 -6.26 17.56 14.37
C LYS A 159 -5.06 17.22 13.48
N ALA A 160 -4.25 18.23 13.16
CA ALA A 160 -3.03 18.07 12.39
C ALA A 160 -1.84 18.63 13.16
N SER A 161 -0.83 17.79 13.41
CA SER A 161 0.46 18.20 13.97
C SER A 161 1.36 18.84 12.90
N GLU A 162 2.55 19.26 13.27
CA GLU A 162 3.50 19.92 12.36
C GLU A 162 3.72 19.11 11.07
N ASP A 163 3.74 19.81 9.92
CA ASP A 163 3.96 19.25 8.58
C ASP A 163 3.00 18.09 8.20
N SER A 164 1.80 18.06 8.75
CA SER A 164 0.86 16.96 8.56
C SER A 164 -0.51 17.38 8.01
N LEU A 165 -1.34 16.39 7.65
CA LEU A 165 -2.63 16.61 7.02
C LEU A 165 -3.71 15.75 7.66
N ALA A 166 -4.78 16.38 8.17
CA ALA A 166 -5.93 15.70 8.76
C ALA A 166 -7.24 16.20 8.09
N ILE A 167 -7.90 15.36 7.31
CA ILE A 167 -9.14 15.70 6.60
C ILE A 167 -10.25 14.72 6.97
N GLY A 168 -11.29 15.20 7.61
CA GLY A 168 -12.46 14.41 7.99
C GLY A 168 -12.93 14.74 9.42
N PHE A 169 -14.12 14.27 9.75
CA PHE A 169 -14.63 14.36 11.11
C PHE A 169 -13.73 13.57 12.07
N GLY A 170 -13.13 14.24 13.06
CA GLY A 170 -12.24 13.59 14.04
C GLY A 170 -10.96 12.98 13.45
N ALA A 171 -10.60 13.28 12.20
CA ALA A 171 -9.34 12.86 11.64
C ALA A 171 -8.17 13.39 12.47
N THR A 172 -7.18 12.55 12.73
CA THR A 172 -6.03 12.92 13.58
C THR A 172 -4.73 12.50 12.93
N SER A 173 -3.85 13.47 12.71
CA SER A 173 -2.49 13.28 12.23
C SER A 173 -1.52 13.81 13.30
N SER A 174 -0.81 12.91 13.98
CA SER A 174 -0.09 13.22 15.22
C SER A 174 1.43 13.30 15.06
N ALA A 175 1.95 13.14 13.85
CA ALA A 175 3.38 13.16 13.58
C ALA A 175 3.70 13.92 12.28
N PRO A 176 4.93 14.43 12.12
CA PRO A 176 5.35 15.11 10.89
C PRO A 176 5.20 14.21 9.65
N ASN A 177 4.79 14.82 8.54
CA ASN A 177 4.53 14.15 7.26
C ASN A 177 3.44 13.07 7.29
N ALA A 178 2.69 12.95 8.38
CA ALA A 178 1.58 12.00 8.48
C ALA A 178 0.32 12.55 7.79
N GLN A 179 -0.49 11.65 7.23
CA GLN A 179 -1.69 12.00 6.48
C GLN A 179 -2.89 11.16 6.92
N ALA A 180 -3.94 11.80 7.39
CA ALA A 180 -5.18 11.17 7.82
C ALA A 180 -6.38 11.72 7.04
N PHE A 181 -7.00 10.89 6.20
CA PHE A 181 -8.17 11.23 5.39
C PHE A 181 -9.35 10.33 5.71
N GLY A 182 -10.38 10.85 6.30
CA GLY A 182 -11.61 10.12 6.57
C GLY A 182 -12.17 10.38 7.96
N ASN A 183 -13.38 9.94 8.19
CA ASN A 183 -14.00 10.02 9.50
C ASN A 183 -13.23 9.16 10.50
N GLY A 184 -12.68 9.79 11.54
CA GLY A 184 -11.91 9.12 12.57
C GLY A 184 -10.63 8.44 12.07
N ALA A 185 -10.11 8.79 10.90
CA ALA A 185 -8.81 8.29 10.43
C ALA A 185 -7.69 8.79 11.35
N VAL A 186 -6.71 7.94 11.62
CA VAL A 186 -5.61 8.25 12.54
C VAL A 186 -4.26 7.89 11.92
N ALA A 187 -3.35 8.85 11.86
CA ALA A 187 -1.97 8.67 11.44
C ALA A 187 -1.04 9.11 12.58
N THR A 188 -0.33 8.17 13.19
CA THR A 188 0.38 8.39 14.46
C THR A 188 1.89 8.55 14.33
N SER A 189 2.47 8.10 13.22
CA SER A 189 3.92 8.11 13.00
C SER A 189 4.28 8.90 11.75
N GLY A 190 5.52 9.36 11.67
CA GLY A 190 6.03 10.12 10.53
C GLY A 190 5.91 9.31 9.24
N GLY A 191 5.27 9.90 8.23
CA GLY A 191 5.02 9.24 6.94
C GLY A 191 3.84 8.26 6.92
N ASP A 192 3.05 8.12 7.99
CA ASP A 192 1.81 7.35 7.95
C ASP A 192 0.81 7.94 6.95
N ILE A 193 0.16 7.06 6.21
CA ILE A 193 -0.97 7.40 5.31
C ILE A 193 -2.18 6.57 5.74
N SER A 194 -3.20 7.22 6.29
CA SER A 194 -4.44 6.60 6.74
C SER A 194 -5.63 7.19 5.99
N ILE A 195 -6.19 6.44 5.06
CA ILE A 195 -7.30 6.87 4.19
C ILE A 195 -8.51 5.96 4.35
N GLY A 196 -9.58 6.48 4.90
CA GLY A 196 -10.83 5.75 5.10
C GLY A 196 -11.43 5.97 6.48
N ASN A 197 -12.67 5.54 6.65
CA ASN A 197 -13.32 5.59 7.95
C ASN A 197 -12.57 4.69 8.93
N LEU A 198 -12.13 5.28 10.06
CA LEU A 198 -11.38 4.59 11.12
C LEU A 198 -10.08 3.89 10.65
N ALA A 199 -9.50 4.28 9.51
CA ALA A 199 -8.21 3.77 9.07
C ALA A 199 -7.11 4.17 10.07
N GLY A 200 -6.19 3.27 10.37
CA GLY A 200 -5.05 3.48 11.26
C GLY A 200 -5.38 3.69 12.74
N VAL A 201 -6.63 3.53 13.16
CA VAL A 201 -7.03 3.73 14.57
C VAL A 201 -6.36 2.70 15.48
N GLY A 202 -5.76 3.18 16.57
CA GLY A 202 -5.06 2.30 17.54
C GLY A 202 -3.72 1.79 17.04
N SER A 203 -3.25 2.21 15.87
CA SER A 203 -1.90 1.91 15.42
C SER A 203 -0.87 2.69 16.26
N ASP A 204 0.23 2.07 16.59
CA ASP A 204 1.29 2.67 17.41
C ASP A 204 2.66 2.17 16.97
N ALA A 205 3.22 2.80 15.96
CA ALA A 205 4.58 2.51 15.52
C ALA A 205 5.65 2.98 16.53
N LYS A 206 5.30 3.94 17.42
CA LYS A 206 6.26 4.42 18.45
C LYS A 206 6.60 3.36 19.48
N ARG A 207 5.72 2.37 19.71
CA ARG A 207 6.06 1.22 20.57
C ARG A 207 7.19 0.37 20.03
N ALA A 208 7.46 0.46 18.72
CA ALA A 208 8.53 -0.29 18.09
C ALA A 208 9.92 0.39 18.16
N ASN A 209 10.06 1.56 18.79
CA ASN A 209 11.27 2.39 18.79
C ASN A 209 11.81 2.71 17.36
N VAL A 210 10.96 2.72 16.36
CA VAL A 210 11.33 2.96 14.96
C VAL A 210 10.35 3.99 14.40
N ASP A 211 10.85 4.98 13.67
CA ASP A 211 10.01 5.84 12.84
C ASP A 211 9.35 4.94 11.78
N GLY A 212 8.07 4.65 11.97
CA GLY A 212 7.35 3.72 11.11
C GLY A 212 6.43 4.43 10.15
N SER A 213 6.31 3.91 8.95
CA SER A 213 5.27 4.32 8.01
C SER A 213 4.25 3.21 7.84
N LEU A 214 3.00 3.50 8.17
CA LEU A 214 1.84 2.66 7.88
C LEU A 214 1.11 3.25 6.68
N ILE A 215 0.82 2.44 5.68
CA ILE A 215 -0.13 2.78 4.63
C ILE A 215 -1.43 2.03 4.91
N ALA A 216 -2.47 2.72 5.37
CA ALA A 216 -3.78 2.16 5.68
C ALA A 216 -4.84 2.80 4.78
N ILE A 217 -5.38 2.07 3.82
CA ILE A 217 -6.37 2.58 2.86
C ILE A 217 -7.60 1.68 2.86
N GLY A 218 -8.71 2.17 3.36
CA GLY A 218 -9.97 1.45 3.47
C GLY A 218 -10.64 1.65 4.81
N VAL A 219 -11.87 1.17 4.94
CA VAL A 219 -12.59 1.22 6.23
C VAL A 219 -11.87 0.34 7.24
N ALA A 220 -11.49 0.89 8.37
CA ALA A 220 -10.80 0.16 9.43
C ALA A 220 -9.51 -0.56 8.97
N ALA A 221 -8.92 -0.16 7.85
CA ALA A 221 -7.63 -0.68 7.41
C ALA A 221 -6.54 -0.29 8.42
N GLY A 222 -5.59 -1.18 8.68
CA GLY A 222 -4.46 -0.92 9.57
C GLY A 222 -4.85 -0.58 11.01
N GLN A 223 -5.97 -1.07 11.52
CA GLN A 223 -6.31 -0.86 12.92
C GLN A 223 -5.43 -1.68 13.86
N ASN A 224 -5.04 -1.09 15.00
CA ASN A 224 -4.24 -1.75 16.03
C ASN A 224 -2.94 -2.37 15.47
N VAL A 225 -2.31 -1.70 14.53
CA VAL A 225 -1.00 -2.12 14.01
C VAL A 225 0.09 -1.66 14.96
N VAL A 226 0.91 -2.60 15.40
CA VAL A 226 2.16 -2.35 16.12
C VAL A 226 3.29 -2.84 15.24
N GLY A 227 4.07 -1.92 14.69
CA GLY A 227 5.14 -2.24 13.74
C GLY A 227 5.23 -1.25 12.60
N THR A 228 6.29 -1.34 11.83
CA THR A 228 6.68 -0.35 10.82
C THR A 228 6.58 -0.90 9.40
N ALA A 229 6.47 0.00 8.43
CA ALA A 229 6.47 -0.32 7.00
C ALA A 229 5.41 -1.37 6.61
N ASN A 230 4.22 -1.28 7.23
CA ASN A 230 3.09 -2.12 6.87
C ASN A 230 2.20 -1.44 5.82
N VAL A 231 1.71 -2.22 4.88
CA VAL A 231 0.73 -1.78 3.87
C VAL A 231 -0.57 -2.53 4.09
N ALA A 232 -1.65 -1.80 4.31
CA ALA A 232 -3.00 -2.33 4.55
C ALA A 232 -4.00 -1.64 3.60
N ILE A 233 -4.46 -2.32 2.57
CA ILE A 233 -5.36 -1.75 1.55
C ILE A 233 -6.61 -2.62 1.42
N GLY A 234 -7.75 -2.10 1.84
CA GLY A 234 -9.04 -2.79 1.83
C GLY A 234 -9.76 -2.65 3.17
N ASP A 235 -11.03 -3.02 3.21
CA ASP A 235 -11.81 -3.05 4.45
C ASP A 235 -11.15 -3.99 5.46
N LYS A 236 -10.78 -3.47 6.63
CA LYS A 236 -10.10 -4.17 7.73
C LYS A 236 -8.80 -4.89 7.32
N ALA A 237 -8.22 -4.60 6.17
CA ALA A 237 -6.93 -5.16 5.79
C ALA A 237 -5.86 -4.82 6.84
N GLY A 238 -4.96 -5.76 7.12
CA GLY A 238 -3.84 -5.57 8.03
C GLY A 238 -4.23 -5.16 9.46
N SER A 239 -5.42 -5.47 9.93
CA SER A 239 -5.84 -5.14 11.30
C SER A 239 -5.25 -6.11 12.32
N ASN A 240 -4.95 -5.59 13.54
CA ASN A 240 -4.34 -6.36 14.64
C ASN A 240 -3.00 -7.02 14.26
N VAL A 241 -2.21 -6.33 13.46
CA VAL A 241 -0.87 -6.77 13.05
C VAL A 241 0.17 -6.29 14.07
N HIS A 242 0.95 -7.23 14.62
CA HIS A 242 2.05 -6.95 15.54
C HIS A 242 3.39 -7.42 14.96
N SER A 243 3.71 -6.93 13.78
CA SER A 243 4.97 -7.22 13.07
C SER A 243 5.24 -6.18 11.99
N ASN A 244 6.48 -6.16 11.49
CA ASN A 244 6.94 -5.18 10.50
C ASN A 244 6.86 -5.74 9.06
N TYR A 245 6.88 -4.83 8.07
CA TYR A 245 7.07 -5.14 6.65
C TYR A 245 6.02 -6.08 6.06
N ASN A 246 4.75 -5.97 6.45
CA ASN A 246 3.69 -6.77 5.86
C ASN A 246 2.94 -6.01 4.77
N VAL A 247 2.50 -6.74 3.77
CA VAL A 247 1.62 -6.24 2.70
C VAL A 247 0.29 -6.99 2.78
N SER A 248 -0.79 -6.26 3.04
CA SER A 248 -2.15 -6.78 3.16
C SER A 248 -3.07 -6.03 2.21
N ILE A 249 -3.47 -6.66 1.12
CA ILE A 249 -4.30 -6.04 0.07
C ILE A 249 -5.54 -6.87 -0.18
N GLY A 250 -6.70 -6.32 0.11
CA GLY A 250 -8.00 -6.97 0.02
C GLY A 250 -8.78 -6.85 1.32
N SER A 251 -10.09 -6.98 1.24
CA SER A 251 -10.93 -6.97 2.45
C SER A 251 -10.52 -8.10 3.38
N GLU A 252 -10.28 -7.77 4.64
CA GLU A 252 -9.87 -8.68 5.72
C GLU A 252 -8.55 -9.45 5.43
N ALA A 253 -7.75 -9.02 4.47
CA ALA A 253 -6.45 -9.63 4.19
C ALA A 253 -5.44 -9.33 5.30
N GLY A 254 -4.59 -10.28 5.64
CA GLY A 254 -3.45 -10.13 6.54
C GLY A 254 -3.81 -9.69 7.96
N GLN A 255 -4.96 -10.10 8.46
CA GLN A 255 -5.36 -9.79 9.84
C GLN A 255 -4.66 -10.70 10.86
N GLY A 256 -4.32 -10.11 12.00
CA GLY A 256 -3.90 -10.87 13.18
C GLY A 256 -2.48 -11.43 13.12
N PHE A 257 -1.61 -10.93 12.24
CA PHE A 257 -0.19 -11.31 12.27
C PHE A 257 0.44 -10.92 13.59
N LYS A 258 0.99 -11.89 14.28
CA LYS A 258 1.70 -11.70 15.54
C LYS A 258 3.09 -12.31 15.46
N THR A 259 4.04 -11.74 16.19
CA THR A 259 5.34 -12.33 16.44
C THR A 259 5.48 -12.64 17.92
N GLU A 260 6.27 -13.64 18.30
CA GLU A 260 6.42 -14.09 19.72
C GLU A 260 6.95 -13.03 20.68
N GLN A 261 7.33 -11.88 20.17
CA GLN A 261 7.93 -10.82 20.97
C GLN A 261 6.87 -9.90 21.60
N THR A 262 7.27 -9.23 22.66
CA THR A 262 6.43 -8.27 23.38
C THR A 262 5.93 -7.16 22.44
N LEU A 263 4.79 -6.55 22.75
CA LEU A 263 4.23 -5.41 22.03
C LEU A 263 5.23 -4.24 21.83
N ASP A 264 6.30 -4.21 22.61
CA ASP A 264 7.30 -3.15 22.59
C ASP A 264 8.42 -3.37 21.55
N ASN A 265 8.55 -4.55 20.95
CA ASN A 265 9.56 -4.87 19.93
C ASN A 265 9.02 -5.87 18.90
N PRO A 266 8.17 -5.45 17.96
CA PRO A 266 7.65 -6.33 16.94
C PRO A 266 8.75 -6.79 15.98
N GLN A 267 8.79 -8.09 15.73
CA GLN A 267 9.74 -8.68 14.77
C GLN A 267 9.27 -8.48 13.33
N ASN A 268 10.19 -8.68 12.40
CA ASN A 268 9.88 -8.58 10.98
C ASN A 268 8.96 -9.73 10.53
N GLY A 269 7.82 -9.40 9.98
CA GLY A 269 6.88 -10.38 9.43
C GLY A 269 7.20 -10.75 7.99
N TYR A 270 7.47 -9.75 7.14
CA TYR A 270 7.68 -9.90 5.69
C TYR A 270 6.58 -10.72 5.01
N ASN A 271 5.33 -10.61 5.47
CA ASN A 271 4.21 -11.35 4.93
C ASN A 271 3.54 -10.60 3.77
N VAL A 272 3.09 -11.34 2.77
CA VAL A 272 2.30 -10.82 1.66
C VAL A 272 0.95 -11.51 1.64
N SER A 273 -0.13 -10.74 1.76
CA SER A 273 -1.51 -11.22 1.77
C SER A 273 -2.33 -10.42 0.77
N ILE A 274 -2.67 -11.03 -0.36
CA ILE A 274 -3.40 -10.34 -1.43
C ILE A 274 -4.67 -11.12 -1.78
N GLY A 275 -5.83 -10.54 -1.53
CA GLY A 275 -7.13 -11.13 -1.81
C GLY A 275 -8.06 -11.05 -0.60
N TYR A 276 -9.35 -11.29 -0.82
CA TYR A 276 -10.34 -11.36 0.24
C TYR A 276 -9.95 -12.43 1.26
N LYS A 277 -9.80 -12.04 2.52
CA LYS A 277 -9.39 -12.94 3.63
C LYS A 277 -8.10 -13.73 3.38
N ALA A 278 -7.21 -13.29 2.52
CA ALA A 278 -5.90 -13.92 2.40
C ALA A 278 -5.13 -13.76 3.73
N ASN A 279 -4.60 -14.87 4.27
CA ASN A 279 -3.93 -14.90 5.58
C ASN A 279 -4.71 -14.16 6.69
N ASN A 280 -5.99 -14.42 6.81
CA ASN A 280 -6.78 -13.90 7.93
C ASN A 280 -6.63 -14.81 9.15
N PHE A 281 -5.82 -14.41 10.13
CA PHE A 281 -5.58 -15.12 11.39
C PHE A 281 -6.33 -14.52 12.58
N SER A 282 -7.31 -13.63 12.35
CA SER A 282 -8.05 -12.94 13.43
C SER A 282 -8.83 -13.88 14.35
N GLU A 283 -9.25 -15.03 13.85
CA GLU A 283 -10.03 -16.03 14.58
C GLU A 283 -9.18 -17.17 15.16
N ILE A 284 -7.88 -17.20 14.85
CA ILE A 284 -6.98 -18.25 15.32
C ILE A 284 -6.42 -17.84 16.68
N SER A 285 -6.86 -18.49 17.74
CA SER A 285 -6.30 -18.33 19.07
C SER A 285 -5.01 -19.16 19.18
N GLY A 286 -3.86 -18.53 19.02
CA GLY A 286 -2.57 -19.20 19.16
C GLY A 286 -1.41 -18.20 19.03
N THR A 287 -0.24 -18.62 19.48
CA THR A 287 1.04 -17.90 19.38
C THR A 287 1.69 -18.09 18.00
N ASP A 288 0.91 -18.27 16.95
CA ASP A 288 1.46 -18.55 15.61
C ASP A 288 2.13 -17.30 15.06
N THR A 289 3.44 -17.29 15.20
CA THR A 289 4.33 -16.30 14.60
C THR A 289 4.45 -16.57 13.12
N THR A 290 3.75 -15.78 12.31
CA THR A 290 3.82 -15.93 10.85
C THR A 290 4.84 -14.97 10.29
N GLN A 291 5.88 -15.51 9.64
CA GLN A 291 6.94 -14.73 8.97
C GLN A 291 7.19 -15.29 7.57
N TYR A 292 7.50 -14.39 6.63
CA TYR A 292 7.82 -14.77 5.24
C TYR A 292 6.72 -15.58 4.56
N ALA A 293 5.47 -15.37 4.95
CA ALA A 293 4.31 -16.05 4.35
C ALA A 293 3.79 -15.27 3.15
N ILE A 294 3.52 -15.97 2.06
CA ILE A 294 2.91 -15.38 0.86
C ILE A 294 1.58 -16.04 0.61
N ALA A 295 0.47 -15.31 0.72
CA ALA A 295 -0.87 -15.76 0.36
C ALA A 295 -1.49 -14.83 -0.68
N ILE A 296 -1.75 -15.34 -1.87
CA ILE A 296 -2.36 -14.58 -2.96
C ILE A 296 -3.59 -15.32 -3.46
N GLY A 297 -4.77 -14.76 -3.22
CA GLY A 297 -6.05 -15.33 -3.60
C GLY A 297 -7.08 -15.20 -2.48
N ALA A 298 -8.37 -15.24 -2.83
CA ALA A 298 -9.42 -15.21 -1.83
C ALA A 298 -9.33 -16.45 -0.92
N ASN A 299 -9.32 -16.23 0.38
CA ASN A 299 -9.16 -17.27 1.42
C ASN A 299 -7.86 -18.10 1.29
N ALA A 300 -6.87 -17.62 0.57
CA ALA A 300 -5.55 -18.25 0.56
C ALA A 300 -4.92 -18.16 1.96
N THR A 301 -4.32 -19.25 2.44
CA THR A 301 -3.68 -19.28 3.75
C THR A 301 -2.28 -19.86 3.66
N SER A 302 -1.32 -19.11 4.16
CA SER A 302 0.09 -19.47 4.17
C SER A 302 0.66 -19.27 5.56
N TYR A 303 1.35 -20.26 6.10
CA TYR A 303 2.05 -20.18 7.38
C TYR A 303 3.53 -19.76 7.18
N SER A 304 4.31 -19.76 8.25
CA SER A 304 5.69 -19.26 8.21
C SER A 304 6.55 -19.90 7.12
N ASN A 305 7.27 -19.07 6.37
CA ASN A 305 8.17 -19.48 5.29
C ASN A 305 7.49 -20.30 4.19
N SER A 306 6.21 -20.11 3.95
CA SER A 306 5.47 -20.86 2.94
C SER A 306 4.74 -19.96 1.93
N THR A 307 4.26 -20.54 0.85
CA THR A 307 3.60 -19.81 -0.23
C THR A 307 2.30 -20.48 -0.65
N ALA A 308 1.20 -19.74 -0.63
CA ALA A 308 -0.12 -20.17 -1.10
C ALA A 308 -0.63 -19.18 -2.17
N ILE A 309 -0.80 -19.64 -3.39
CA ILE A 309 -1.30 -18.83 -4.51
C ILE A 309 -2.47 -19.52 -5.18
N GLY A 310 -3.65 -18.93 -5.07
CA GLY A 310 -4.91 -19.44 -5.59
C GLY A 310 -6.04 -19.23 -4.59
N ARG A 311 -7.29 -19.26 -5.04
CA ARG A 311 -8.45 -19.21 -4.15
C ARG A 311 -8.44 -20.42 -3.23
N ALA A 312 -8.57 -20.20 -1.93
CA ALA A 312 -8.52 -21.26 -0.91
C ALA A 312 -7.25 -22.14 -0.95
N ALA A 313 -6.16 -21.68 -1.55
CA ALA A 313 -4.87 -22.36 -1.48
C ALA A 313 -4.39 -22.39 -0.03
N LEU A 314 -3.89 -23.53 0.43
CA LEU A 314 -3.41 -23.73 1.79
C LEU A 314 -1.97 -24.25 1.80
N SER A 315 -1.07 -23.52 2.41
CA SER A 315 0.30 -23.92 2.65
C SER A 315 0.59 -23.89 4.15
N ASN A 316 0.53 -25.06 4.79
CA ASN A 316 0.59 -25.19 6.25
C ASN A 316 1.99 -25.57 6.78
N GLY A 317 2.79 -26.24 5.98
CA GLY A 317 4.14 -26.64 6.38
C GLY A 317 5.19 -25.56 6.12
N GLN A 318 6.26 -25.53 6.91
CA GLN A 318 7.41 -24.69 6.65
C GLN A 318 8.02 -25.02 5.27
N TYR A 319 8.34 -24.01 4.47
CA TYR A 319 8.83 -24.15 3.09
C TYR A 319 7.85 -24.88 2.14
N ALA A 320 6.59 -25.03 2.54
CA ALA A 320 5.57 -25.61 1.68
C ALA A 320 5.09 -24.62 0.62
N MET A 321 4.65 -25.14 -0.52
CA MET A 321 4.16 -24.34 -1.65
C MET A 321 2.84 -24.90 -2.17
N ALA A 322 1.78 -24.09 -2.19
CA ALA A 322 0.48 -24.42 -2.77
C ALA A 322 0.13 -23.43 -3.89
N PHE A 323 0.10 -23.91 -5.12
CA PHE A 323 -0.20 -23.11 -6.31
C PHE A 323 -1.41 -23.69 -7.04
N GLY A 324 -2.51 -22.99 -7.01
CA GLY A 324 -3.77 -23.37 -7.66
C GLY A 324 -4.96 -23.13 -6.76
N ASP A 325 -6.13 -23.05 -7.38
CA ASP A 325 -7.39 -23.00 -6.65
C ASP A 325 -7.53 -24.27 -5.80
N ASN A 326 -7.74 -24.11 -4.51
CA ASN A 326 -7.87 -25.20 -3.53
C ASN A 326 -6.66 -26.18 -3.53
N ALA A 327 -5.46 -25.68 -3.84
CA ALA A 327 -4.23 -26.47 -3.71
C ALA A 327 -3.80 -26.53 -2.24
N HIS A 328 -3.43 -27.71 -1.74
CA HIS A 328 -3.09 -27.93 -0.34
C HIS A 328 -1.70 -28.56 -0.16
N ALA A 329 -0.77 -27.85 0.49
CA ALA A 329 0.54 -28.32 0.89
C ALA A 329 0.63 -28.32 2.43
N TYR A 330 0.52 -29.49 3.06
CA TYR A 330 0.30 -29.58 4.49
C TYR A 330 1.56 -29.62 5.34
N ASP A 331 2.62 -30.24 4.87
CA ASP A 331 3.80 -30.53 5.69
C ASP A 331 5.03 -29.81 5.16
N THR A 332 6.08 -29.74 5.98
CA THR A 332 7.36 -29.12 5.64
C THR A 332 7.87 -29.60 4.28
N GLY A 333 8.20 -28.64 3.40
CA GLY A 333 8.72 -28.91 2.06
C GLY A 333 7.74 -29.53 1.08
N SER A 334 6.45 -29.70 1.44
CA SER A 334 5.43 -30.21 0.52
C SER A 334 5.10 -29.19 -0.57
N ILE A 335 4.92 -29.66 -1.81
CA ILE A 335 4.60 -28.80 -2.96
C ILE A 335 3.33 -29.32 -3.65
N ALA A 336 2.28 -28.51 -3.69
CA ALA A 336 1.03 -28.78 -4.41
C ALA A 336 0.85 -27.77 -5.53
N PHE A 337 0.95 -28.22 -6.77
CA PHE A 337 0.84 -27.37 -7.95
C PHE A 337 -0.29 -27.81 -8.86
N GLY A 338 -1.42 -27.12 -8.82
CA GLY A 338 -2.60 -27.37 -9.64
C GLY A 338 -3.91 -27.20 -8.87
N TYR A 339 -5.01 -27.07 -9.60
CA TYR A 339 -6.36 -27.05 -9.04
C TYR A 339 -6.62 -28.33 -8.21
N ASN A 340 -7.09 -28.19 -6.98
CA ASN A 340 -7.35 -29.32 -6.07
C ASN A 340 -6.16 -30.29 -5.88
N SER A 341 -4.93 -29.85 -6.10
CA SER A 341 -3.75 -30.67 -5.82
C SER A 341 -3.47 -30.74 -4.32
N VAL A 342 -3.00 -31.91 -3.84
CA VAL A 342 -2.71 -32.13 -2.42
C VAL A 342 -1.36 -32.79 -2.24
N ALA A 343 -0.51 -32.22 -1.37
CA ALA A 343 0.79 -32.78 -1.01
C ALA A 343 1.01 -32.83 0.51
N LYS A 344 1.59 -33.90 1.00
CA LYS A 344 2.01 -34.13 2.40
C LYS A 344 3.38 -34.78 2.47
N ASN A 345 3.98 -34.80 3.65
CA ASN A 345 5.22 -35.54 3.95
C ASN A 345 6.43 -35.13 3.09
N GLY A 346 6.51 -33.86 2.69
CA GLY A 346 7.57 -33.38 1.80
C GLY A 346 7.44 -33.85 0.34
N ASN A 347 6.30 -34.39 -0.04
CA ASN A 347 6.02 -34.83 -1.40
C ASN A 347 5.65 -33.67 -2.32
N VAL A 348 5.68 -33.93 -3.63
CA VAL A 348 5.35 -32.98 -4.68
C VAL A 348 4.16 -33.49 -5.49
N ALA A 349 3.08 -32.73 -5.55
CA ALA A 349 1.90 -32.99 -6.39
C ALA A 349 1.84 -31.98 -7.54
N ILE A 350 1.90 -32.43 -8.78
CA ILE A 350 1.88 -31.55 -9.96
C ILE A 350 0.71 -31.90 -10.86
N GLY A 351 -0.18 -30.92 -11.05
CA GLY A 351 -1.34 -31.01 -11.94
C GLY A 351 -2.66 -30.99 -11.20
N SER A 352 -3.73 -30.64 -11.92
CA SER A 352 -5.08 -30.58 -11.37
C SER A 352 -5.48 -31.90 -10.73
N GLY A 353 -5.92 -31.87 -9.48
CA GLY A 353 -6.33 -33.05 -8.71
C GLY A 353 -5.20 -34.04 -8.41
N SER A 354 -3.93 -33.68 -8.60
CA SER A 354 -2.81 -34.57 -8.25
C SER A 354 -2.75 -34.78 -6.75
N ASP A 355 -2.55 -36.02 -6.35
CA ASP A 355 -2.49 -36.46 -4.95
C ASP A 355 -1.13 -37.05 -4.60
N ALA A 356 -0.45 -36.44 -3.64
CA ALA A 356 0.85 -36.85 -3.11
C ALA A 356 0.82 -36.92 -1.57
N GLN A 357 -0.21 -37.53 -1.00
CA GLN A 357 -0.40 -37.59 0.45
C GLN A 357 0.17 -38.87 1.10
N ALA A 358 0.33 -39.92 0.34
CA ALA A 358 0.73 -41.22 0.88
C ALA A 358 2.17 -41.17 1.41
N ILE A 359 2.41 -41.89 2.50
CA ILE A 359 3.76 -42.29 2.90
C ILE A 359 4.07 -43.57 2.13
N VAL A 360 4.97 -43.47 1.18
CA VAL A 360 5.38 -44.64 0.39
C VAL A 360 6.56 -45.29 1.08
N SER A 361 6.44 -46.53 1.43
CA SER A 361 7.52 -47.37 1.95
C SER A 361 7.59 -48.67 1.18
N GLY A 362 8.72 -49.21 1.01
CA GLY A 362 8.91 -50.47 0.31
C GLY A 362 10.22 -50.56 -0.41
N THR A 363 10.34 -51.58 -1.27
CA THR A 363 11.53 -51.79 -2.12
C THR A 363 11.17 -51.61 -3.60
N GLY A 364 12.11 -51.14 -4.37
CA GLY A 364 11.98 -51.06 -5.83
C GLY A 364 11.68 -52.41 -6.45
N TYR A 365 10.71 -52.46 -7.36
CA TYR A 365 10.15 -53.71 -7.89
C TYR A 365 11.22 -54.65 -8.49
N LEU A 366 12.18 -54.12 -9.23
CA LEU A 366 13.23 -54.93 -9.84
C LEU A 366 14.54 -54.96 -9.02
N THR A 367 14.91 -53.79 -8.44
CA THR A 367 16.21 -53.61 -7.79
C THR A 367 16.23 -54.08 -6.34
N GLN A 368 15.05 -54.22 -5.72
CA GLN A 368 14.89 -54.50 -4.29
C GLN A 368 15.57 -53.50 -3.36
N GLN A 369 15.97 -52.32 -3.90
CA GLN A 369 16.49 -51.23 -3.09
C GLN A 369 15.35 -50.54 -2.31
N ILE A 370 15.67 -50.04 -1.11
CA ILE A 370 14.71 -49.30 -0.31
C ILE A 370 14.26 -48.07 -1.09
N ALA A 371 12.96 -47.92 -1.31
CA ALA A 371 12.38 -46.78 -1.97
C ALA A 371 12.39 -45.55 -1.05
N PRO A 372 12.72 -44.35 -1.54
CA PRO A 372 12.56 -43.10 -0.78
C PRO A 372 11.10 -42.90 -0.33
N SER A 373 10.90 -42.31 0.86
CA SER A 373 9.58 -42.01 1.37
C SER A 373 8.90 -40.84 0.66
N SER A 374 9.69 -39.93 0.05
CA SER A 374 9.17 -38.77 -0.69
C SER A 374 9.14 -39.05 -2.20
N TYR A 375 8.13 -38.51 -2.88
CA TYR A 375 7.91 -38.74 -4.31
C TYR A 375 7.22 -37.55 -4.98
N VAL A 376 7.22 -37.58 -6.32
CA VAL A 376 6.45 -36.65 -7.16
C VAL A 376 5.24 -37.39 -7.73
N SER A 377 4.04 -36.86 -7.46
CA SER A 377 2.80 -37.34 -8.07
C SER A 377 2.32 -36.37 -9.14
N VAL A 378 2.03 -36.88 -10.31
CA VAL A 378 1.48 -36.10 -11.42
C VAL A 378 -0.01 -36.38 -11.67
N GLY A 379 -0.66 -37.14 -10.78
CA GLY A 379 -2.06 -37.54 -10.93
C GLY A 379 -2.61 -38.25 -9.71
N THR A 380 -3.63 -39.09 -9.95
CA THR A 380 -4.22 -40.01 -8.97
C THR A 380 -4.34 -41.41 -9.59
N SER A 381 -4.74 -42.41 -8.81
CA SER A 381 -5.02 -43.74 -9.33
C SER A 381 -6.10 -43.77 -10.44
N GLU A 382 -7.01 -42.80 -10.44
CA GLU A 382 -8.10 -42.69 -11.41
C GLU A 382 -7.78 -41.73 -12.57
N ASN A 383 -6.86 -40.75 -12.36
CA ASN A 383 -6.48 -39.74 -13.33
C ASN A 383 -4.97 -39.76 -13.54
N LEU A 384 -4.50 -40.75 -14.28
CA LEU A 384 -3.09 -40.92 -14.63
C LEU A 384 -2.63 -39.89 -15.66
N ARG A 385 -1.40 -39.41 -15.57
CA ARG A 385 -0.76 -38.52 -16.54
C ARG A 385 0.52 -39.10 -17.10
N ARG A 386 0.86 -38.72 -18.31
CA ARG A 386 2.12 -39.04 -18.95
C ARG A 386 3.12 -37.93 -18.71
N ILE A 387 4.40 -38.31 -18.54
CA ILE A 387 5.51 -37.37 -18.53
C ILE A 387 6.15 -37.41 -19.92
N SER A 388 6.17 -36.27 -20.62
CA SER A 388 6.71 -36.14 -21.99
C SER A 388 7.95 -35.24 -22.00
N ASN A 389 8.68 -35.26 -23.14
CA ASN A 389 9.90 -34.46 -23.33
C ASN A 389 11.02 -34.78 -22.33
N VAL A 390 11.08 -36.01 -21.87
CA VAL A 390 12.18 -36.53 -21.06
C VAL A 390 13.34 -36.89 -21.97
N ALA A 391 14.54 -36.43 -21.68
CA ALA A 391 15.77 -36.87 -22.37
C ALA A 391 16.09 -38.32 -22.03
N ASP A 392 16.91 -38.97 -22.85
CA ASP A 392 17.44 -40.27 -22.52
C ASP A 392 18.31 -40.19 -21.25
N GLY A 393 18.03 -41.04 -20.27
CA GLY A 393 18.78 -41.09 -19.03
C GLY A 393 20.23 -41.53 -19.28
N SER A 394 21.17 -40.90 -18.57
CA SER A 394 22.60 -41.20 -18.58
C SER A 394 23.12 -41.78 -17.26
N LEU A 395 22.33 -41.59 -16.18
CA LEU A 395 22.61 -42.09 -14.84
C LEU A 395 21.57 -43.15 -14.44
N ASP A 396 21.94 -44.03 -13.53
CA ASP A 396 21.03 -45.09 -13.02
C ASP A 396 19.79 -44.55 -12.33
N SER A 397 19.81 -43.29 -11.90
CA SER A 397 18.68 -42.58 -11.26
C SER A 397 17.78 -41.82 -12.22
N ASP A 398 18.13 -41.73 -13.50
CA ASP A 398 17.37 -40.99 -14.50
C ASP A 398 16.09 -41.73 -14.92
N ALA A 399 15.10 -40.97 -15.37
CA ALA A 399 13.89 -41.55 -15.96
C ALA A 399 14.23 -42.21 -17.32
N VAL A 400 13.77 -43.43 -17.52
CA VAL A 400 13.96 -44.15 -18.79
C VAL A 400 12.99 -43.63 -19.83
N THR A 401 13.48 -43.27 -21.00
CA THR A 401 12.64 -42.94 -22.16
C THR A 401 12.15 -44.21 -22.86
N VAL A 402 10.99 -44.07 -23.53
CA VAL A 402 10.47 -45.13 -24.39
C VAL A 402 11.46 -45.51 -25.50
N ARG A 403 12.29 -44.58 -25.98
CA ARG A 403 13.35 -44.83 -26.97
C ARG A 403 14.43 -45.74 -26.40
N GLN A 404 14.93 -45.47 -25.17
CA GLN A 404 15.88 -46.34 -24.49
C GLN A 404 15.32 -47.73 -24.27
N LEU A 405 14.06 -47.85 -23.83
CA LEU A 405 13.41 -49.14 -23.68
C LEU A 405 13.29 -49.90 -25.00
N LYS A 406 12.93 -49.23 -26.11
CA LYS A 406 12.93 -49.85 -27.44
C LYS A 406 14.30 -50.36 -27.85
N THR A 407 15.32 -49.53 -27.64
CA THR A 407 16.70 -49.92 -27.97
C THR A 407 17.13 -51.14 -27.15
N ALA A 408 16.90 -51.14 -25.84
CA ALA A 408 17.18 -52.27 -24.96
C ALA A 408 16.46 -53.54 -25.40
N MET A 409 15.15 -53.42 -25.70
CA MET A 409 14.36 -54.55 -26.20
C MET A 409 14.84 -55.09 -27.56
N SER A 410 15.36 -54.22 -28.43
CA SER A 410 15.92 -54.64 -29.74
C SER A 410 17.27 -55.40 -29.60
N GLN A 411 17.94 -55.25 -28.47
CA GLN A 411 19.20 -55.95 -28.15
C GLN A 411 18.96 -57.30 -27.47
N ILE A 412 17.75 -57.64 -27.08
CA ILE A 412 17.41 -58.96 -26.56
C ILE A 412 17.40 -59.94 -27.74
N PRO A 413 18.23 -60.96 -27.76
CA PRO A 413 18.26 -61.93 -28.85
C PRO A 413 16.89 -62.64 -29.02
N SER A 414 16.40 -62.66 -30.27
CA SER A 414 15.14 -63.37 -30.61
C SER A 414 15.35 -64.88 -30.61
N GLY A 415 15.42 -65.50 -29.45
CA GLY A 415 15.68 -66.89 -29.34
C GLY A 415 15.07 -67.53 -28.09
N GLY A 416 13.77 -67.72 -28.09
CA GLY A 416 13.05 -68.40 -27.01
C GLY A 416 11.57 -68.40 -27.26
N THR A 417 11.02 -69.52 -27.72
CA THR A 417 9.58 -69.78 -27.80
C THR A 417 9.01 -69.92 -26.41
N SER A 418 8.53 -68.83 -25.80
CA SER A 418 7.68 -68.87 -24.59
C SER A 418 6.49 -67.95 -24.79
N SER A 419 5.32 -68.51 -24.63
CA SER A 419 4.00 -67.85 -24.68
C SER A 419 3.89 -66.75 -23.60
N GLY A 420 4.28 -65.50 -23.97
CA GLY A 420 4.28 -64.34 -23.10
C GLY A 420 5.04 -63.14 -23.63
N ASP A 421 5.71 -63.27 -24.79
CA ASP A 421 6.46 -62.18 -25.40
C ASP A 421 5.55 -61.06 -25.88
N VAL A 422 5.65 -59.92 -25.22
CA VAL A 422 5.15 -58.64 -25.74
C VAL A 422 5.91 -58.38 -27.02
N THR A 423 5.32 -58.61 -28.19
CA THR A 423 5.98 -58.47 -29.48
C THR A 423 6.45 -57.03 -29.67
N LYS A 424 7.65 -56.86 -30.28
CA LYS A 424 8.23 -55.56 -30.66
C LYS A 424 7.17 -54.65 -31.33
N ASN A 425 6.27 -55.23 -32.15
CA ASN A 425 5.21 -54.53 -32.81
C ASN A 425 4.17 -53.89 -31.83
N TYR A 426 3.88 -54.55 -30.72
CA TYR A 426 2.96 -53.99 -29.69
C TYR A 426 3.63 -52.77 -29.00
N VAL A 427 4.93 -52.88 -28.64
CA VAL A 427 5.69 -51.78 -28.04
C VAL A 427 5.80 -50.63 -29.03
N ASP A 428 6.16 -50.91 -30.28
CA ASP A 428 6.28 -49.89 -31.34
C ASP A 428 4.94 -49.18 -31.61
N GLN A 429 3.82 -49.88 -31.54
CA GLN A 429 2.48 -49.30 -31.71
C GLN A 429 2.08 -48.44 -30.50
N GLN A 430 2.38 -48.86 -29.25
CA GLN A 430 2.15 -48.06 -28.06
C GLN A 430 3.00 -46.79 -28.05
N ILE A 431 4.25 -46.88 -28.52
CA ILE A 431 5.17 -45.75 -28.65
C ILE A 431 4.69 -44.77 -29.73
N SER A 432 4.20 -45.25 -30.86
CA SER A 432 3.62 -44.40 -31.93
C SER A 432 2.40 -43.64 -31.44
N ASN A 433 1.54 -44.32 -30.69
CA ASN A 433 0.37 -43.70 -30.05
C ASN A 433 0.78 -42.67 -28.98
N LEU A 434 1.85 -42.92 -28.25
CA LEU A 434 2.41 -42.01 -27.24
C LEU A 434 2.99 -40.75 -27.92
N ASN A 435 3.77 -40.90 -29.00
CA ASN A 435 4.35 -39.77 -29.75
C ASN A 435 3.26 -38.86 -30.34
N SER A 436 2.20 -39.43 -30.92
CA SER A 436 1.07 -38.66 -31.48
C SER A 436 0.29 -37.86 -30.43
N SER A 437 0.28 -38.37 -29.19
CA SER A 437 -0.38 -37.68 -28.07
C SER A 437 0.51 -36.65 -27.38
N ILE A 438 1.83 -36.78 -27.50
CA ILE A 438 2.83 -35.83 -26.99
C ILE A 438 2.82 -34.51 -27.78
N GLU A 439 2.63 -34.56 -29.10
CA GLU A 439 2.56 -33.36 -29.94
C GLU A 439 1.33 -32.49 -29.67
N ALA A 440 0.25 -33.08 -29.18
CA ALA A 440 -1.01 -32.37 -28.91
C ALA A 440 -1.03 -31.58 -27.59
N LEU A 441 -0.18 -31.90 -26.64
CA LEU A 441 -0.20 -31.37 -25.25
C LEU A 441 0.88 -30.35 -24.91
N SER A 442 1.85 -30.10 -25.79
CA SER A 442 2.91 -29.14 -25.53
C SER A 442 2.49 -27.71 -25.85
N LYS A 443 2.60 -26.82 -24.86
CA LYS A 443 2.83 -25.40 -25.09
C LYS A 443 1.64 -24.45 -25.06
N LYS A 444 1.12 -24.08 -23.91
CA LYS A 444 0.38 -22.79 -23.94
C LYS A 444 0.42 -21.90 -22.70
N TYR A 445 0.79 -22.35 -21.54
CA TYR A 445 0.35 -21.62 -20.34
C TYR A 445 1.41 -21.32 -19.28
N PHE A 446 2.65 -21.81 -19.39
CA PHE A 446 3.63 -21.60 -18.33
C PHE A 446 5.07 -21.51 -18.86
N SER A 447 5.80 -20.46 -18.52
CA SER A 447 7.21 -20.26 -18.86
C SER A 447 7.98 -19.63 -17.71
N VAL A 448 9.17 -20.17 -17.43
CA VAL A 448 10.16 -19.63 -16.48
C VAL A 448 11.50 -19.53 -17.18
N SER A 449 12.11 -18.36 -17.14
CA SER A 449 13.50 -18.17 -17.58
C SER A 449 14.45 -18.42 -16.41
N SER A 450 15.35 -19.39 -16.55
CA SER A 450 16.43 -19.65 -15.59
C SER A 450 17.77 -19.10 -16.09
N ASN A 451 18.72 -18.93 -15.18
CA ASN A 451 20.08 -18.43 -15.47
C ASN A 451 20.92 -19.30 -16.44
N GLU A 452 20.40 -20.45 -16.84
CA GLU A 452 21.14 -21.36 -17.72
C GLU A 452 20.62 -21.26 -19.16
N ASN A 453 21.54 -21.07 -20.11
CA ASN A 453 21.34 -20.87 -21.55
C ASN A 453 20.68 -22.05 -22.29
N THR A 454 19.95 -22.93 -21.61
CA THR A 454 19.32 -24.12 -22.16
C THR A 454 17.80 -24.10 -22.03
N SER A 455 17.16 -23.01 -22.44
CA SER A 455 15.71 -23.01 -22.50
C SER A 455 15.22 -23.77 -23.73
N THR A 456 14.78 -24.99 -23.54
CA THR A 456 13.96 -25.76 -24.49
C THR A 456 12.45 -25.53 -24.28
N GLY A 457 12.07 -24.50 -23.55
CA GLY A 457 10.68 -24.10 -23.32
C GLY A 457 10.02 -23.43 -24.52
N ASN A 458 8.73 -23.30 -24.49
CA ASN A 458 7.87 -22.76 -25.55
C ASN A 458 8.20 -21.29 -25.91
N LYS A 459 9.12 -21.09 -26.84
CA LYS A 459 9.59 -19.78 -27.29
C LYS A 459 8.57 -18.95 -28.08
N SER A 460 7.45 -19.53 -28.51
CA SER A 460 6.55 -18.86 -29.45
C SER A 460 5.41 -18.06 -28.80
N ASN A 461 5.10 -18.27 -27.51
CA ASN A 461 3.98 -17.61 -26.84
C ASN A 461 4.22 -17.24 -25.37
N ASP A 462 5.39 -17.44 -24.82
CA ASP A 462 5.66 -17.24 -23.40
C ASP A 462 6.10 -15.81 -23.04
N GLY A 463 6.51 -15.04 -24.04
CA GLY A 463 6.92 -13.67 -23.83
C GLY A 463 8.08 -13.45 -22.83
N THR A 464 8.78 -14.52 -22.41
CA THR A 464 10.04 -14.39 -21.68
C THR A 464 11.18 -14.22 -22.65
N SER A 465 12.13 -13.32 -22.37
CA SER A 465 13.36 -13.22 -23.13
C SER A 465 14.38 -14.22 -22.58
N PRO A 466 15.13 -14.94 -23.43
CA PRO A 466 16.16 -15.85 -22.96
C PRO A 466 17.31 -15.15 -22.20
N ASP A 467 17.40 -13.83 -22.30
CA ASP A 467 18.43 -13.03 -21.63
C ASP A 467 17.97 -12.53 -20.23
N ASN A 468 16.69 -12.66 -19.89
CA ASN A 468 16.16 -12.20 -18.61
C ASN A 468 16.27 -13.31 -17.55
N LYS A 469 16.93 -12.98 -16.45
CA LYS A 469 17.15 -13.91 -15.32
C LYS A 469 15.90 -14.01 -14.46
N ASN A 470 15.52 -15.24 -14.04
CA ASN A 470 14.43 -15.54 -13.10
C ASN A 470 13.05 -14.99 -13.52
N ALA A 471 12.84 -14.62 -14.77
CA ALA A 471 11.55 -14.16 -15.25
C ALA A 471 10.53 -15.31 -15.34
N MET A 472 9.29 -15.05 -14.94
CA MET A 472 8.20 -16.03 -14.97
C MET A 472 6.97 -15.47 -15.68
N ALA A 473 6.48 -16.17 -16.70
CA ALA A 473 5.26 -15.84 -17.41
C ALA A 473 4.27 -17.02 -17.37
N ILE A 474 3.05 -16.76 -16.89
CA ILE A 474 2.00 -17.77 -16.73
C ILE A 474 0.73 -17.29 -17.42
N GLY A 475 0.33 -17.94 -18.49
CA GLY A 475 -0.89 -17.66 -19.24
C GLY A 475 -0.69 -17.38 -20.72
N PRO A 476 -1.76 -17.40 -21.52
CA PRO A 476 -1.67 -17.16 -22.97
C PRO A 476 -1.30 -15.70 -23.27
N GLY A 477 -0.33 -15.49 -24.16
CA GLY A 477 0.14 -14.16 -24.56
C GLY A 477 0.83 -13.35 -23.46
N THR A 478 1.15 -13.98 -22.32
CA THR A 478 1.82 -13.34 -21.19
C THR A 478 3.29 -13.12 -21.47
N ALA A 479 3.85 -11.99 -21.04
CA ALA A 479 5.24 -11.62 -21.29
C ALA A 479 5.93 -11.07 -20.02
N ALA A 480 6.94 -11.78 -19.53
CA ALA A 480 7.87 -11.31 -18.51
C ALA A 480 9.23 -11.03 -19.17
N GLN A 481 9.56 -9.75 -19.39
CA GLN A 481 10.63 -9.32 -20.30
C GLN A 481 11.76 -8.55 -19.60
N ALA A 482 11.94 -8.77 -18.31
CA ALA A 482 13.04 -8.20 -17.53
C ALA A 482 13.51 -9.18 -16.44
N ASP A 483 14.71 -8.94 -15.87
CA ASP A 483 15.23 -9.74 -14.77
C ASP A 483 14.28 -9.75 -13.58
N ASP A 484 14.06 -10.91 -12.95
CA ASP A 484 13.18 -11.12 -11.79
C ASP A 484 11.73 -10.68 -12.01
N ALA A 485 11.28 -10.54 -13.26
CA ALA A 485 9.93 -10.12 -13.59
C ALA A 485 8.92 -11.27 -13.51
N LEU A 486 7.72 -10.99 -13.00
CA LEU A 486 6.61 -11.92 -12.93
C LEU A 486 5.40 -11.40 -13.71
N ALA A 487 4.90 -12.18 -14.67
CA ALA A 487 3.68 -11.89 -15.39
C ALA A 487 2.71 -13.08 -15.32
N ILE A 488 1.48 -12.86 -14.84
CA ILE A 488 0.45 -13.90 -14.71
C ILE A 488 -0.88 -13.43 -15.32
N GLY A 489 -1.42 -14.22 -16.26
CA GLY A 489 -2.74 -13.95 -16.81
C GLY A 489 -2.88 -14.20 -18.31
N ASN A 490 -3.71 -13.42 -18.99
CA ASN A 490 -3.88 -13.45 -20.44
C ASN A 490 -3.40 -12.11 -21.02
N ASN A 491 -2.47 -12.13 -21.97
CA ASN A 491 -1.84 -10.93 -22.55
C ASN A 491 -1.27 -9.95 -21.51
N THR A 492 -0.73 -10.45 -20.42
CA THR A 492 -0.13 -9.66 -19.32
C THR A 492 1.36 -9.42 -19.59
N LYS A 493 1.86 -8.20 -19.33
CA LYS A 493 3.26 -7.85 -19.55
C LYS A 493 3.95 -7.32 -18.31
N SER A 494 5.13 -7.82 -18.02
CA SER A 494 6.02 -7.34 -16.96
C SER A 494 7.39 -7.03 -17.60
N THR A 495 7.71 -5.75 -17.76
CA THR A 495 8.90 -5.30 -18.52
C THR A 495 9.93 -4.55 -17.68
N GLY A 496 9.62 -4.21 -16.43
CA GLY A 496 10.56 -3.65 -15.47
C GLY A 496 11.29 -4.74 -14.67
N ALA A 497 12.55 -4.55 -14.34
CA ALA A 497 13.29 -5.49 -13.49
C ALA A 497 12.65 -5.61 -12.11
N GLY A 498 12.42 -6.85 -11.63
CA GLY A 498 11.74 -7.12 -10.37
C GLY A 498 10.26 -6.73 -10.34
N SER A 499 9.64 -6.46 -11.48
CA SER A 499 8.24 -6.06 -11.55
C SER A 499 7.27 -7.24 -11.54
N ILE A 500 6.05 -6.98 -11.08
CA ILE A 500 4.97 -7.97 -11.01
C ILE A 500 3.75 -7.46 -11.76
N ALA A 501 3.28 -8.22 -12.75
CA ALA A 501 2.03 -7.96 -13.47
C ALA A 501 1.10 -9.17 -13.34
N ILE A 502 -0.08 -8.98 -12.76
CA ILE A 502 -1.09 -10.03 -12.58
C ILE A 502 -2.43 -9.54 -13.07
N GLY A 503 -2.98 -10.19 -14.09
CA GLY A 503 -4.27 -9.77 -14.62
C GLY A 503 -4.60 -10.38 -15.97
N SER A 504 -5.32 -9.61 -16.76
CA SER A 504 -5.70 -9.97 -18.12
C SER A 504 -5.79 -8.71 -18.97
N GLU A 505 -5.96 -8.90 -20.27
CA GLU A 505 -6.38 -7.85 -21.16
C GLU A 505 -7.67 -7.20 -20.65
N GLY A 506 -7.68 -5.87 -20.55
CA GLY A 506 -8.85 -5.12 -20.09
C GLY A 506 -9.97 -5.09 -21.14
N PRO A 507 -11.22 -4.91 -20.75
CA PRO A 507 -12.34 -4.83 -21.66
C PRO A 507 -12.20 -3.63 -22.62
N ILE A 508 -12.44 -3.88 -23.91
CA ILE A 508 -12.51 -2.82 -24.92
C ILE A 508 -13.86 -2.10 -24.74
N LYS A 509 -13.84 -0.77 -24.58
CA LYS A 509 -15.07 0.02 -24.71
C LYS A 509 -15.41 0.16 -26.20
N SER A 510 -16.49 -0.44 -26.62
CA SER A 510 -16.94 -0.41 -28.02
C SER A 510 -17.42 0.96 -28.53
N THR A 511 -17.30 2.02 -27.73
CA THR A 511 -17.80 3.37 -28.04
C THR A 511 -16.73 4.40 -28.40
N ASP A 512 -15.43 4.07 -28.22
CA ASP A 512 -14.32 4.97 -28.55
C ASP A 512 -13.54 4.46 -29.79
N PRO A 513 -13.58 5.16 -30.94
CA PRO A 513 -12.75 4.83 -32.08
C PRO A 513 -11.29 5.16 -31.77
N GLY A 514 -10.53 4.20 -31.30
CA GLY A 514 -9.12 4.36 -30.90
C GLY A 514 -8.75 3.69 -29.58
N ASP A 515 -9.71 3.13 -28.85
CA ASP A 515 -9.42 2.34 -27.64
C ASP A 515 -8.81 0.98 -28.05
N SER A 516 -7.49 0.92 -28.01
CA SER A 516 -6.74 -0.33 -28.20
C SER A 516 -6.83 -1.17 -26.93
N THR A 517 -6.70 -2.49 -27.06
CA THR A 517 -6.61 -3.45 -25.96
C THR A 517 -5.66 -2.95 -24.86
N HIS A 518 -6.18 -2.81 -23.64
CA HIS A 518 -5.36 -2.42 -22.51
C HIS A 518 -4.79 -3.67 -21.85
N LEU A 519 -3.53 -3.93 -22.10
CA LEU A 519 -2.81 -5.02 -21.47
C LEU A 519 -2.58 -4.69 -19.97
N THR A 520 -2.56 -5.70 -19.12
CA THR A 520 -2.02 -5.53 -17.78
C THR A 520 -0.50 -5.44 -17.88
N GLU A 521 0.09 -4.29 -17.53
CA GLU A 521 1.51 -4.03 -17.73
C GLU A 521 2.20 -3.48 -16.48
N ALA A 522 3.31 -4.08 -16.06
CA ALA A 522 4.25 -3.53 -15.09
C ALA A 522 5.55 -3.16 -15.81
N LYS A 523 5.76 -1.86 -16.06
CA LYS A 523 6.87 -1.31 -16.87
C LYS A 523 8.03 -0.78 -16.04
N GLY A 524 7.76 -0.19 -14.90
CA GLY A 524 8.78 0.37 -14.01
C GLY A 524 9.56 -0.72 -13.28
N GLU A 525 10.81 -0.43 -12.90
CA GLU A 525 11.61 -1.30 -12.05
C GLU A 525 10.90 -1.52 -10.70
N ARG A 526 10.77 -2.77 -10.24
CA ARG A 526 10.08 -3.16 -8.99
C ARG A 526 8.65 -2.63 -8.89
N SER A 527 7.98 -2.44 -10.01
CA SER A 527 6.59 -2.02 -10.05
C SER A 527 5.63 -3.20 -9.93
N VAL A 528 4.42 -2.94 -9.43
CA VAL A 528 3.38 -3.96 -9.27
C VAL A 528 2.11 -3.51 -9.98
N SER A 529 1.59 -4.33 -10.90
CA SER A 529 0.36 -4.09 -11.62
C SER A 529 -0.58 -5.28 -11.46
N ILE A 530 -1.72 -5.09 -10.79
CA ILE A 530 -2.69 -6.16 -10.51
C ILE A 530 -4.09 -5.73 -10.91
N GLY A 531 -4.68 -6.46 -11.85
CA GLY A 531 -6.03 -6.20 -12.35
C GLY A 531 -6.12 -6.20 -13.87
N SER A 532 -7.33 -6.34 -14.41
CA SER A 532 -7.53 -6.37 -15.85
C SER A 532 -7.23 -5.00 -16.50
N GLY A 533 -6.25 -4.94 -17.38
CA GLY A 533 -5.82 -3.70 -18.05
C GLY A 533 -5.16 -2.66 -17.12
N SER A 534 -4.64 -3.04 -15.98
CA SER A 534 -3.89 -2.12 -15.10
C SER A 534 -2.48 -1.87 -15.63
N ILE A 535 -1.93 -0.67 -15.39
CA ILE A 535 -0.59 -0.28 -15.88
C ILE A 535 0.19 0.43 -14.79
N ALA A 536 1.29 -0.15 -14.34
CA ALA A 536 2.28 0.47 -13.46
C ALA A 536 3.51 0.88 -14.30
N GLN A 537 3.62 2.17 -14.63
CA GLN A 537 4.55 2.66 -15.64
C GLN A 537 5.88 3.17 -15.07
N THR A 538 5.88 3.63 -13.82
CA THR A 538 7.06 4.21 -13.19
C THR A 538 7.70 3.24 -12.19
N ASP A 539 8.99 3.46 -11.89
CA ASP A 539 9.72 2.63 -10.94
C ASP A 539 9.10 2.64 -9.55
N HIS A 540 9.10 1.49 -8.86
CA HIS A 540 8.56 1.32 -7.50
C HIS A 540 7.08 1.71 -7.36
N SER A 541 6.31 1.67 -8.44
CA SER A 541 4.90 2.05 -8.45
C SER A 541 3.96 0.86 -8.34
N ILE A 542 2.77 1.11 -7.83
CA ILE A 542 1.74 0.09 -7.65
C ILE A 542 0.45 0.55 -8.34
N ALA A 543 -0.08 -0.27 -9.25
CA ALA A 543 -1.37 -0.08 -9.88
C ALA A 543 -2.27 -1.30 -9.59
N ILE A 544 -3.36 -1.11 -8.87
CA ILE A 544 -4.27 -2.20 -8.46
C ILE A 544 -5.71 -1.84 -8.81
N GLY A 545 -6.36 -2.73 -9.53
CA GLY A 545 -7.74 -2.58 -9.96
C GLY A 545 -7.89 -2.61 -11.48
N THR A 546 -9.10 -2.78 -11.95
CA THR A 546 -9.38 -2.77 -13.39
C THR A 546 -9.03 -1.40 -13.98
N ARG A 547 -8.15 -1.37 -14.99
CA ARG A 547 -7.66 -0.14 -15.63
C ARG A 547 -6.99 0.88 -14.71
N ALA A 548 -6.57 0.49 -13.52
CA ALA A 548 -5.75 1.34 -12.67
C ALA A 548 -4.45 1.69 -13.38
N THR A 549 -4.16 2.96 -13.55
CA THR A 549 -3.01 3.41 -14.33
C THR A 549 -2.18 4.43 -13.59
N ASN A 550 -0.89 4.23 -13.66
CA ASN A 550 0.11 5.06 -13.06
C ASN A 550 1.03 5.59 -14.16
N TYR A 551 0.90 6.89 -14.49
CA TYR A 551 1.60 7.52 -15.60
C TYR A 551 2.79 8.37 -15.15
N ASN A 552 3.81 8.41 -15.98
CA ASN A 552 4.80 9.49 -15.98
C ASN A 552 4.17 10.72 -16.65
N GLN A 553 3.96 11.82 -15.93
CA GLN A 553 3.53 13.07 -16.56
C GLN A 553 4.72 13.66 -17.34
N VAL A 554 4.58 13.71 -18.65
CA VAL A 554 5.51 14.45 -19.52
C VAL A 554 4.98 15.89 -19.60
N ASN A 555 5.71 16.85 -19.07
CA ASN A 555 5.43 18.27 -19.29
C ASN A 555 5.59 18.62 -20.78
N GLU A 556 4.83 19.61 -21.27
CA GLU A 556 4.81 20.07 -22.68
C GLU A 556 6.20 20.43 -23.26
N ASN A 557 7.25 20.48 -22.43
CA ASN A 557 8.64 20.79 -22.81
C ASN A 557 9.54 19.57 -22.98
N ASN A 558 9.00 18.34 -23.02
CA ASN A 558 9.76 17.09 -23.25
C ASN A 558 10.86 16.80 -22.20
N GLU A 559 10.81 17.42 -21.02
CA GLU A 559 11.65 17.08 -19.90
C GLU A 559 10.91 16.06 -19.03
N SER A 560 11.40 14.82 -18.99
CA SER A 560 10.94 13.78 -18.07
C SER A 560 11.27 14.22 -16.63
N SER A 561 10.31 14.86 -15.97
CA SER A 561 10.43 15.03 -14.53
C SER A 561 10.26 13.66 -13.87
N ASN A 562 11.26 13.18 -13.17
CA ASN A 562 11.34 11.93 -12.42
C ASN A 562 10.37 11.91 -11.21
N GLN A 563 9.14 12.45 -11.37
CA GLN A 563 8.16 12.70 -10.30
C GLN A 563 7.12 11.57 -10.12
N GLY A 564 7.36 10.41 -10.69
CA GLY A 564 6.41 9.28 -10.58
C GLY A 564 6.91 8.07 -9.81
N ASN A 565 8.17 8.08 -9.35
CA ASN A 565 8.70 6.98 -8.55
C ASN A 565 7.96 6.87 -7.21
N HIS A 566 7.59 5.65 -6.78
CA HIS A 566 6.85 5.36 -5.55
C HIS A 566 5.38 5.78 -5.55
N SER A 567 4.70 5.81 -6.67
CA SER A 567 3.30 6.18 -6.77
C SER A 567 2.35 4.98 -6.70
N ILE A 568 1.17 5.17 -6.14
CA ILE A 568 0.15 4.12 -6.00
C ILE A 568 -1.12 4.57 -6.69
N ALA A 569 -1.63 3.76 -7.60
CA ALA A 569 -2.93 3.93 -8.23
C ALA A 569 -3.85 2.76 -7.87
N ILE A 570 -4.98 3.05 -7.25
CA ILE A 570 -5.99 2.04 -6.91
C ILE A 570 -7.31 2.51 -7.49
N GLY A 571 -7.94 1.69 -8.31
CA GLY A 571 -9.20 2.10 -8.91
C GLY A 571 -9.89 0.99 -9.70
N TYR A 572 -11.18 1.22 -9.90
CA TYR A 572 -12.01 0.60 -10.90
C TYR A 572 -12.47 1.72 -11.84
N TYR A 573 -12.32 1.53 -13.11
CA TYR A 573 -12.79 2.47 -14.10
C TYR A 573 -14.30 2.37 -14.26
#